data_be14eb2828e60986391ff945094e567d
#
_entry.id   be14eb2828e60986391ff945094e567d
#
_cell.length_a   1.000
_cell.length_b   1.000
_cell.length_c   1.000
_cell.angle_alpha   90.00
_cell.angle_beta   90.00
_cell.angle_gamma   90.00
#
_symmetry.space_group_name_H-M   'P 1'
#
loop_
_entity.id
_entity.type
_entity.pdbx_description
1 polymer ?
#
loop_
_entity_poly.entity_id
_entity_poly.type
_entity_poly.pdbx_seq_one_letter_code
_entity_poly.pdbx_strand_id
1 'polypeptide(L)'
;MAKYVDGYVIPIEKTKVKAYKKLATLGRKIWMEHGALDYYECVGDALDTKWGLPFKKLCKLKANETVVFAFIVYKSKADRDRINAKAQTDPRMQPKPGKKFVMPFDMKRFSTGGFKAFIST
;
A
#
# COMPACT_ATOMS: atom_id res chain seq x y z
N MET A 1 -3.17 13.01 -20.49
CA MET A 1 -3.95 12.40 -19.40
C MET A 1 -3.19 12.51 -18.09
N ALA A 2 -3.91 12.77 -17.03
CA ALA A 2 -3.29 12.82 -15.72
C ALA A 2 -2.90 11.42 -15.24
N LYS A 3 -1.71 11.29 -14.65
CA LYS A 3 -1.34 10.08 -13.92
C LYS A 3 -2.29 9.89 -12.74
N TYR A 4 -2.45 8.65 -12.33
CA TYR A 4 -3.30 8.28 -11.21
C TYR A 4 -2.49 7.54 -10.16
N VAL A 5 -2.78 7.80 -8.88
CA VAL A 5 -2.02 7.21 -7.78
C VAL A 5 -2.97 6.58 -6.76
N ASP A 6 -2.76 5.31 -6.45
CA ASP A 6 -3.37 4.70 -5.28
C ASP A 6 -2.43 4.87 -4.10
N GLY A 7 -2.94 5.45 -3.02
CA GLY A 7 -2.17 5.66 -1.80
C GLY A 7 -2.65 4.76 -0.68
N TYR A 8 -1.72 4.37 0.19
CA TYR A 8 -1.99 3.47 1.31
C TYR A 8 -1.28 3.99 2.56
N VAL A 9 -1.98 4.00 3.68
CA VAL A 9 -1.40 4.29 5.00
C VAL A 9 -1.79 3.14 5.91
N ILE A 10 -0.80 2.40 6.39
CA ILE A 10 -1.02 1.10 7.04
C ILE A 10 -0.35 1.07 8.41
N PRO A 11 -1.10 1.27 9.50
CA PRO A 11 -0.58 1.02 10.86
C PRO A 11 -0.26 -0.47 11.01
N ILE A 12 0.91 -0.77 11.55
CA ILE A 12 1.40 -2.15 11.64
C ILE A 12 2.31 -2.32 12.85
N GLU A 13 2.23 -3.46 13.52
CA GLU A 13 3.19 -3.79 14.57
C GLU A 13 4.60 -3.92 13.98
N LYS A 14 5.59 -3.35 14.65
CA LYS A 14 6.99 -3.37 14.20
C LYS A 14 7.49 -4.79 13.93
N THR A 15 7.05 -5.75 14.73
CA THR A 15 7.43 -7.15 14.58
C THR A 15 6.85 -7.83 13.34
N LYS A 16 5.83 -7.23 12.72
CA LYS A 16 5.16 -7.79 11.55
C LYS A 16 5.59 -7.16 10.22
N VAL A 17 6.47 -6.16 10.26
CA VAL A 17 6.96 -5.48 9.05
C VAL A 17 7.66 -6.46 8.12
N LYS A 18 8.43 -7.39 8.66
CA LYS A 18 9.13 -8.39 7.85
C LYS A 18 8.16 -9.29 7.07
N ALA A 19 7.09 -9.75 7.71
CA ALA A 19 6.05 -10.55 7.06
C ALA A 19 5.33 -9.73 5.99
N TYR A 20 5.02 -8.46 6.29
CA TYR A 20 4.42 -7.55 5.34
C TYR A 20 5.32 -7.34 4.11
N LYS A 21 6.63 -7.19 4.32
CA LYS A 21 7.60 -6.98 3.24
C LYS A 21 7.58 -8.14 2.23
N LYS A 22 7.43 -9.38 2.70
CA LYS A 22 7.29 -10.54 1.80
C LYS A 22 6.07 -10.40 0.91
N LEU A 23 4.94 -10.05 1.52
CA LEU A 23 3.68 -9.88 0.80
C LEU A 23 3.75 -8.73 -0.20
N ALA A 24 4.32 -7.61 0.23
CA ALA A 24 4.48 -6.42 -0.61
C ALA A 24 5.43 -6.65 -1.79
N THR A 25 6.45 -7.46 -1.61
CA THR A 25 7.39 -7.84 -2.69
C THR A 25 6.66 -8.58 -3.78
N LEU A 26 5.78 -9.51 -3.42
CA LEU A 26 4.93 -10.21 -4.39
C LEU A 26 3.95 -9.24 -5.06
N GLY A 27 3.33 -8.37 -4.28
CA GLY A 27 2.42 -7.35 -4.80
C GLY A 27 3.10 -6.46 -5.84
N ARG A 28 4.30 -5.96 -5.55
CA ARG A 28 5.08 -5.16 -6.50
C ARG A 28 5.26 -5.91 -7.82
N LYS A 29 5.71 -7.15 -7.76
CA LYS A 29 5.93 -7.97 -8.96
C LYS A 29 4.67 -8.06 -9.80
N ILE A 30 3.55 -8.35 -9.18
CA ILE A 30 2.27 -8.53 -9.87
C ILE A 30 1.78 -7.24 -10.51
N TRP A 31 1.75 -6.14 -9.72
CA TRP A 31 1.28 -4.86 -10.23
C TRP A 31 2.15 -4.31 -11.36
N MET A 32 3.48 -4.44 -11.23
CA MET A 32 4.38 -3.99 -12.28
C MET A 32 4.24 -4.83 -13.56
N GLU A 33 4.06 -6.14 -13.45
CA GLU A 33 3.82 -7.02 -14.60
C GLU A 33 2.53 -6.65 -15.34
N HIS A 34 1.50 -6.21 -14.60
CA HIS A 34 0.24 -5.81 -15.22
C HIS A 34 0.23 -4.38 -15.76
N GLY A 35 1.30 -3.64 -15.56
CA GLY A 35 1.49 -2.35 -16.22
C GLY A 35 1.54 -1.11 -15.33
N ALA A 36 1.62 -1.25 -14.00
CA ALA A 36 1.85 -0.11 -13.14
C ALA A 36 3.17 0.58 -13.50
N LEU A 37 3.21 1.90 -13.40
CA LEU A 37 4.41 2.67 -13.74
C LEU A 37 5.43 2.65 -12.61
N ASP A 38 4.97 2.80 -11.37
CA ASP A 38 5.82 2.83 -10.18
C ASP A 38 5.11 2.16 -9.03
N TYR A 39 5.89 1.62 -8.10
CA TYR A 39 5.39 0.95 -6.91
C TYR A 39 6.36 1.15 -5.76
N TYR A 40 5.90 1.76 -4.67
CA TYR A 40 6.74 2.05 -3.50
C TYR A 40 6.06 1.61 -2.22
N GLU A 41 6.83 0.97 -1.35
CA GLU A 41 6.43 0.62 0.02
C GLU A 41 7.47 1.21 0.95
N CYS A 42 7.05 2.12 1.81
CA CYS A 42 7.96 2.86 2.68
C CYS A 42 7.56 2.67 4.14
N VAL A 43 8.52 2.37 5.00
CA VAL A 43 8.26 2.23 6.43
C VAL A 43 8.60 3.52 7.16
N GLY A 44 7.79 3.87 8.16
CA GLY A 44 7.99 5.09 8.93
C GLY A 44 9.36 5.17 9.58
N ASP A 45 9.98 6.34 9.47
CA ASP A 45 11.32 6.61 9.99
C ASP A 45 11.31 7.92 10.79
N ALA A 46 11.15 9.05 10.15
CA ALA A 46 11.14 10.37 10.79
C ALA A 46 9.69 10.81 11.05
N LEU A 47 9.02 10.17 11.98
CA LEU A 47 7.59 10.41 12.24
C LEU A 47 7.31 11.51 13.26
N ASP A 48 8.33 12.00 13.97
CA ASP A 48 8.19 13.10 14.93
C ASP A 48 8.40 14.42 14.19
N THR A 49 7.31 14.97 13.70
CA THR A 49 7.33 16.24 12.99
C THR A 49 6.78 17.37 13.84
N LYS A 50 7.33 18.58 13.66
CA LYS A 50 6.84 19.80 14.29
C LYS A 50 5.75 20.49 13.46
N TRP A 51 5.53 20.02 12.24
CA TRP A 51 4.60 20.64 11.29
C TRP A 51 3.37 19.75 11.10
N GLY A 52 2.20 20.35 11.25
CA GLY A 52 0.95 19.66 11.04
C GLY A 52 0.67 18.56 12.06
N LEU A 53 -0.18 17.63 11.69
CA LEU A 53 -0.54 16.47 12.52
C LEU A 53 0.38 15.30 12.18
N PRO A 54 1.22 14.86 13.13
CA PRO A 54 2.12 13.72 12.87
C PRO A 54 1.35 12.45 12.54
N PHE A 55 1.91 11.60 11.68
CA PHE A 55 1.29 10.31 11.36
C PHE A 55 1.01 9.46 12.59
N LYS A 56 1.84 9.53 13.62
CA LYS A 56 1.61 8.81 14.89
C LYS A 56 0.24 9.15 15.48
N LYS A 57 -0.13 10.43 15.46
CA LYS A 57 -1.42 10.91 15.98
C LYS A 57 -2.55 10.62 15.01
N LEU A 58 -2.34 10.86 13.72
CA LEU A 58 -3.33 10.59 12.69
C LEU A 58 -3.75 9.11 12.70
N CYS A 59 -2.78 8.22 12.78
CA CYS A 59 -3.00 6.76 12.74
C CYS A 59 -3.26 6.17 14.13
N LYS A 60 -3.18 6.96 15.18
CA LYS A 60 -3.31 6.50 16.58
C LYS A 60 -2.41 5.31 16.86
N LEU A 61 -1.12 5.45 16.51
CA LEU A 61 -0.16 4.37 16.67
C LEU A 61 0.08 4.01 18.13
N LYS A 62 0.10 2.72 18.42
CA LYS A 62 0.53 2.18 19.72
C LYS A 62 2.06 2.20 19.79
N ALA A 63 2.60 2.04 21.00
CA ALA A 63 4.06 2.10 21.21
C ALA A 63 4.84 1.07 20.39
N ASN A 64 4.24 -0.10 20.13
CA ASN A 64 4.86 -1.19 19.36
C ASN A 64 4.56 -1.11 17.86
N GLU A 65 3.95 -0.02 17.41
CA GLU A 65 3.52 0.13 16.02
C GLU A 65 4.34 1.16 15.26
N THR A 66 4.40 0.97 13.97
CA THR A 66 4.85 1.95 13.00
C THR A 66 3.79 2.07 11.91
N VAL A 67 4.11 2.79 10.84
CA VAL A 67 3.19 2.97 9.72
C VAL A 67 3.93 2.72 8.41
N VAL A 68 3.27 2.02 7.49
CA VAL A 68 3.74 1.87 6.13
C VAL A 68 3.00 2.89 5.27
N PHE A 69 3.75 3.64 4.48
CA PHE A 69 3.22 4.54 3.46
C PHE A 69 3.58 3.95 2.10
N ALA A 70 2.57 3.63 1.31
CA ALA A 70 2.77 2.99 0.02
C ALA A 70 1.99 3.72 -1.05
N PHE A 71 2.49 3.65 -2.28
CA PHE A 71 1.74 4.19 -3.40
C PHE A 71 2.10 3.47 -4.69
N ILE A 72 1.11 3.39 -5.58
CA ILE A 72 1.25 2.80 -6.91
C ILE A 72 0.86 3.87 -7.91
N VAL A 73 1.71 4.07 -8.92
CA VAL A 73 1.48 5.09 -9.95
C VAL A 73 1.04 4.40 -11.24
N TYR A 74 -0.03 4.94 -11.85
CA TYR A 74 -0.60 4.44 -13.09
C TYR A 74 -0.61 5.55 -14.13
N LYS A 75 -0.62 5.17 -15.39
CA LYS A 75 -0.69 6.09 -16.53
C LYS A 75 -1.98 6.95 -16.50
N SER A 76 -3.10 6.33 -16.07
CA SER A 76 -4.41 6.96 -16.02
C SER A 76 -5.31 6.21 -15.04
N LYS A 77 -6.47 6.79 -14.72
CA LYS A 77 -7.49 6.12 -13.90
C LYS A 77 -7.99 4.83 -14.58
N ALA A 78 -8.19 4.87 -15.89
CA ALA A 78 -8.64 3.70 -16.65
C ALA A 78 -7.63 2.56 -16.56
N ASP A 79 -6.33 2.86 -16.67
CA ASP A 79 -5.27 1.88 -16.48
C ASP A 79 -5.26 1.33 -15.06
N ARG A 80 -5.44 2.20 -14.05
CA ARG A 80 -5.51 1.76 -12.66
C ARG A 80 -6.64 0.75 -12.46
N ASP A 81 -7.81 1.03 -12.97
CA ASP A 81 -8.97 0.16 -12.84
C ASP A 81 -8.70 -1.20 -13.50
N ARG A 82 -8.12 -1.19 -14.70
CA ARG A 82 -7.75 -2.39 -15.44
C ARG A 82 -6.69 -3.21 -14.71
N ILE A 83 -5.63 -2.56 -14.24
CA ILE A 83 -4.50 -3.22 -13.56
C ILE A 83 -4.96 -3.81 -12.23
N ASN A 84 -5.73 -3.06 -11.44
CA ASN A 84 -6.26 -3.55 -10.17
C ASN A 84 -7.14 -4.79 -10.37
N ALA A 85 -8.01 -4.77 -11.36
CA ALA A 85 -8.87 -5.91 -11.64
C ALA A 85 -8.05 -7.16 -11.97
N LYS A 86 -7.01 -7.03 -12.78
CA LYS A 86 -6.13 -8.15 -13.15
C LYS A 86 -5.28 -8.63 -11.98
N ALA A 87 -4.71 -7.69 -11.23
CA ALA A 87 -3.83 -8.02 -10.10
C ALA A 87 -4.61 -8.71 -8.97
N GLN A 88 -5.80 -8.22 -8.65
CA GLN A 88 -6.63 -8.79 -7.59
C GLN A 88 -7.12 -10.20 -7.91
N THR A 89 -7.26 -10.54 -9.18
CA THR A 89 -7.69 -11.87 -9.62
C THR A 89 -6.51 -12.77 -10.01
N ASP A 90 -5.29 -12.27 -9.92
CA ASP A 90 -4.09 -13.06 -10.22
C ASP A 90 -4.01 -14.24 -9.24
N PRO A 91 -3.80 -15.48 -9.71
CA PRO A 91 -3.73 -16.66 -8.83
C PRO A 91 -2.70 -16.54 -7.72
N ARG A 92 -1.61 -15.80 -7.93
CA ARG A 92 -0.58 -15.59 -6.91
C ARG A 92 -1.07 -14.76 -5.72
N MET A 93 -2.14 -13.98 -5.90
CA MET A 93 -2.76 -13.18 -4.84
C MET A 93 -3.87 -13.92 -4.10
N GLN A 94 -4.23 -15.11 -4.53
CA GLN A 94 -5.29 -15.88 -3.93
C GLN A 94 -4.74 -16.78 -2.82
N PRO A 95 -5.51 -17.01 -1.74
CA PRO A 95 -5.10 -17.98 -0.72
C PRO A 95 -5.05 -19.38 -1.31
N LYS A 96 -4.10 -20.17 -0.83
CA LYS A 96 -4.02 -21.58 -1.22
C LYS A 96 -5.27 -22.33 -0.73
N PRO A 97 -5.72 -23.37 -1.44
CA PRO A 97 -6.88 -24.15 -1.03
C PRO A 97 -6.77 -24.61 0.43
N GLY A 98 -7.84 -24.37 1.21
CA GLY A 98 -7.90 -24.75 2.62
C GLY A 98 -7.16 -23.82 3.57
N LYS A 99 -6.56 -22.74 3.09
CA LYS A 99 -5.86 -21.75 3.93
C LYS A 99 -6.56 -20.41 3.89
N LYS A 100 -6.73 -19.78 5.06
CA LYS A 100 -7.19 -18.40 5.15
C LYS A 100 -6.03 -17.47 4.87
N PHE A 101 -6.30 -16.41 4.13
CA PHE A 101 -5.36 -15.32 3.93
C PHE A 101 -5.48 -14.37 5.12
N VAL A 102 -4.41 -14.28 5.93
CA VAL A 102 -4.38 -13.38 7.07
C VAL A 102 -3.40 -12.26 6.77
N MET A 103 -3.90 -11.02 6.73
CA MET A 103 -3.04 -9.85 6.56
C MET A 103 -2.25 -9.60 7.84
N PRO A 104 -0.96 -9.21 7.73
CA PRO A 104 -0.13 -8.93 8.92
C PRO A 104 -0.42 -7.56 9.56
N PHE A 105 -1.59 -7.00 9.30
CA PHE A 105 -2.05 -5.72 9.89
C PHE A 105 -3.57 -5.74 10.02
N ASP A 106 -4.09 -4.80 10.80
CA ASP A 106 -5.54 -4.65 11.01
C ASP A 106 -6.20 -3.98 9.81
N MET A 107 -7.02 -4.74 9.10
CA MET A 107 -7.73 -4.26 7.91
C MET A 107 -8.73 -3.13 8.20
N LYS A 108 -9.10 -2.94 9.45
CA LYS A 108 -10.02 -1.85 9.83
C LYS A 108 -9.29 -0.52 10.04
N ARG A 109 -7.97 -0.55 10.15
CA ARG A 109 -7.17 0.63 10.46
C ARG A 109 -6.36 1.14 9.28
N PHE A 110 -6.21 0.38 8.22
CA PHE A 110 -5.49 0.90 7.06
C PHE A 110 -6.39 1.82 6.25
N SER A 111 -5.77 2.83 5.65
CA SER A 111 -6.46 3.79 4.79
C SER A 111 -5.94 3.65 3.37
N THR A 112 -6.83 3.75 2.40
CA THR A 112 -6.46 3.71 0.98
C THR A 112 -7.41 4.58 0.18
N GLY A 113 -6.93 5.06 -0.96
CA GLY A 113 -7.75 5.84 -1.87
C GLY A 113 -7.03 6.13 -3.16
N GLY A 114 -7.79 6.54 -4.16
CA GLY A 114 -7.27 6.92 -5.46
C GLY A 114 -7.19 8.42 -5.61
N PHE A 115 -6.09 8.90 -6.19
CA PHE A 115 -5.77 10.31 -6.32
C PHE A 115 -5.36 10.63 -7.75
N LYS A 116 -5.96 11.68 -8.30
CA LYS A 116 -5.57 12.20 -9.61
C LYS A 116 -4.37 13.14 -9.42
N ALA A 117 -3.28 12.88 -10.11
CA ALA A 117 -2.13 13.78 -10.07
C ALA A 117 -2.48 15.06 -10.86
N PHE A 118 -2.43 16.21 -10.19
CA PHE A 118 -2.61 17.49 -10.88
C PHE A 118 -1.27 18.21 -11.08
N ILE A 119 -0.23 17.72 -10.43
CA ILE A 119 1.17 18.11 -10.68
C ILE A 119 2.01 16.83 -10.65
N SER A 120 2.76 16.58 -11.71
CA SER A 120 3.64 15.41 -11.76
C SER A 120 4.82 15.64 -12.69
N THR A 121 5.79 14.75 -12.60
CA THR A 121 6.89 14.68 -13.57
C THR A 121 6.44 14.03 -14.85
#